data_934f8e23b9b8e14960929c2eb548713a
#
_entry.id   934f8e23b9b8e14960929c2eb548713a
#
_cell.length_a   1.000
_cell.length_b   1.000
_cell.length_c   1.000
_cell.angle_alpha   90.00
_cell.angle_beta   90.00
_cell.angle_gamma   90.00
#
_symmetry.space_group_name_H-M   'P 1'
#
loop_
_entity.id
_entity.type
_entity.pdbx_description
1 polymer ?
#
loop_
_entity_poly.entity_id
_entity_poly.type
_entity_poly.pdbx_seq_one_letter_code
_entity_poly.pdbx_strand_id
1 'polypeptide(L)'
;SLQALEKTEMLRKDWNIVNRERLLGHADIIVKIRYRKQENHCTVTVTLDNFLHVQLHEPLTAIASGQAAAFYKDGLLLGGGIIVE
;
A
#
# COMPACT_ATOMS: atom_id res chain seq x y z
N SER A 1 -19.23 3.38 13.15
CA SER A 1 -18.18 4.27 13.62
C SER A 1 -16.97 4.15 12.75
N LEU A 2 -16.26 5.22 12.65
CA LEU A 2 -15.01 5.20 11.92
C LEU A 2 -13.96 4.55 12.78
N GLN A 3 -13.31 3.58 12.22
CA GLN A 3 -12.22 2.93 12.91
C GLN A 3 -10.93 3.32 12.23
N ALA A 4 -9.91 3.55 13.01
CA ALA A 4 -8.59 3.67 12.47
C ALA A 4 -8.19 2.31 11.94
N LEU A 5 -7.81 2.27 10.69
CA LEU A 5 -7.48 1.02 10.04
C LEU A 5 -5.98 0.90 9.95
N GLU A 6 -5.48 -0.13 10.59
CA GLU A 6 -4.09 -0.51 10.40
C GLU A 6 -4.08 -1.49 9.26
N LYS A 7 -4.47 -0.99 8.13
CA LYS A 7 -4.76 -1.84 7.01
C LYS A 7 -3.58 -2.66 6.60
N THR A 8 -3.83 -3.90 6.38
CA THR A 8 -2.77 -4.84 6.12
C THR A 8 -2.84 -5.41 4.73
N GLU A 9 -3.93 -6.00 4.34
CA GLU A 9 -4.00 -6.64 3.03
C GLU A 9 -4.76 -5.74 2.10
N MET A 10 -4.07 -5.07 1.23
CA MET A 10 -4.66 -4.02 0.45
C MET A 10 -4.71 -4.28 -1.04
N LEU A 11 -3.84 -5.16 -1.56
CA LEU A 11 -3.72 -5.29 -3.01
C LEU A 11 -3.86 -6.72 -3.44
N ARG A 12 -4.43 -6.90 -4.60
CA ARG A 12 -4.68 -8.20 -5.19
C ARG A 12 -3.60 -8.54 -6.20
N LYS A 13 -3.79 -9.66 -6.87
CA LYS A 13 -2.83 -10.14 -7.88
C LYS A 13 -2.78 -9.27 -9.12
N ASP A 14 -3.72 -8.35 -9.29
CA ASP A 14 -3.68 -7.40 -10.40
C ASP A 14 -2.86 -6.16 -10.09
N TRP A 15 -2.14 -6.17 -8.97
CA TRP A 15 -1.18 -5.13 -8.69
C TRP A 15 -0.01 -5.20 -9.67
N ASN A 16 0.67 -4.06 -9.83
CA ASN A 16 1.78 -3.94 -10.75
C ASN A 16 2.99 -3.39 -9.99
N ILE A 17 4.11 -4.08 -10.07
CA ILE A 17 5.34 -3.64 -9.43
C ILE A 17 6.33 -3.22 -10.50
N VAL A 18 6.79 -1.98 -10.39
CA VAL A 18 7.81 -1.41 -11.28
C VAL A 18 9.20 -1.77 -10.77
N ASN A 19 9.41 -1.71 -9.46
CA ASN A 19 10.72 -2.00 -8.88
C ASN A 19 10.53 -2.83 -7.61
N ARG A 20 10.63 -4.14 -7.79
CA ARG A 20 10.33 -5.08 -6.72
C ARG A 20 11.36 -4.99 -5.58
N GLU A 21 12.62 -4.85 -5.94
CA GLU A 21 13.67 -4.86 -4.93
C GLU A 21 13.58 -3.66 -3.99
N ARG A 22 13.18 -2.52 -4.51
CA ARG A 22 13.05 -1.33 -3.68
C ARG A 22 11.75 -1.31 -2.89
N LEU A 23 10.76 -2.05 -3.33
CA LEU A 23 9.46 -2.02 -2.70
C LEU A 23 9.37 -2.96 -1.50
N LEU A 24 9.81 -4.20 -1.66
CA LEU A 24 9.50 -5.24 -0.69
C LEU A 24 10.50 -5.27 0.46
N GLY A 25 9.98 -5.35 1.68
CA GLY A 25 10.79 -5.53 2.86
C GLY A 25 11.44 -4.28 3.42
N HIS A 26 11.18 -3.13 2.84
CA HIS A 26 11.74 -1.87 3.33
C HIS A 26 10.70 -1.10 4.13
N ALA A 27 11.15 -0.42 5.18
CA ALA A 27 10.23 0.22 6.12
C ALA A 27 9.92 1.67 5.75
N ASP A 28 10.57 2.20 4.73
CA ASP A 28 10.43 3.62 4.38
C ASP A 28 9.73 3.83 3.05
N ILE A 29 8.80 2.94 2.75
CA ILE A 29 7.96 3.08 1.57
C ILE A 29 6.81 4.03 1.90
N ILE A 30 6.41 4.80 0.92
CA ILE A 30 5.26 5.67 1.04
C ILE A 30 4.15 5.13 0.15
N VAL A 31 2.95 4.99 0.72
CA VAL A 31 1.78 4.64 -0.06
C VAL A 31 0.86 5.85 -0.14
N LYS A 32 0.41 6.15 -1.36
CA LYS A 32 -0.57 7.20 -1.61
C LYS A 32 -1.84 6.56 -2.12
N ILE A 33 -2.94 6.92 -1.49
CA ILE A 33 -4.27 6.47 -1.88
C ILE A 33 -4.82 7.50 -2.86
N ARG A 34 -5.38 7.03 -3.96
CA ARG A 34 -5.87 7.91 -5.01
C ARG A 34 -6.82 8.97 -4.45
N TYR A 35 -6.66 10.20 -4.94
CA TYR A 35 -7.44 11.38 -4.55
C TYR A 35 -7.17 11.86 -3.14
N ARG A 36 -6.18 11.30 -2.46
CA ARG A 36 -5.76 11.81 -1.16
C ARG A 36 -4.36 12.37 -1.29
N LYS A 37 -4.12 13.48 -0.61
CA LYS A 37 -2.81 14.11 -0.66
C LYS A 37 -1.84 13.53 0.36
N GLN A 38 -2.38 12.81 1.31
CA GLN A 38 -1.59 12.32 2.43
C GLN A 38 -0.61 11.25 1.97
N GLU A 39 0.61 11.35 2.48
CA GLU A 39 1.62 10.34 2.30
C GLU A 39 1.65 9.47 3.54
N ASN A 40 1.64 8.16 3.34
CA ASN A 40 1.53 7.24 4.45
C ASN A 40 2.71 6.29 4.42
N HIS A 41 3.46 6.25 5.51
CA HIS A 41 4.61 5.36 5.59
C HIS A 41 4.16 3.93 5.84
N CYS A 42 4.82 3.00 5.21
CA CYS A 42 4.41 1.61 5.30
C CYS A 42 5.56 0.66 4.98
N THR A 43 5.32 -0.60 5.24
CA THR A 43 6.18 -1.71 4.82
C THR A 43 5.34 -2.63 3.96
N VAL A 44 5.90 -3.10 2.86
CA VAL A 44 5.17 -3.92 1.90
C VAL A 44 5.84 -5.28 1.78
N THR A 45 5.04 -6.34 1.85
CA THR A 45 5.51 -7.70 1.61
C THR A 45 4.52 -8.43 0.72
N VAL A 46 4.94 -9.57 0.18
CA VAL A 46 4.06 -10.39 -0.65
C VAL A 46 3.62 -11.60 0.17
N THR A 47 2.33 -11.85 0.20
CA THR A 47 1.78 -13.00 0.91
C THR A 47 1.90 -14.27 0.07
N LEU A 48 1.63 -15.41 0.70
CA LEU A 48 1.63 -16.69 -0.01
C LEU A 48 0.57 -16.75 -1.10
N ASP A 49 -0.50 -16.00 -0.92
CA ASP A 49 -1.59 -15.96 -1.91
C ASP A 49 -1.36 -14.91 -2.98
N ASN A 50 -0.16 -14.36 -3.02
CA ASN A 50 0.24 -13.38 -4.02
C ASN A 50 -0.50 -12.06 -3.90
N PHE A 51 -0.92 -11.69 -2.70
CA PHE A 51 -1.36 -10.33 -2.38
C PHE A 51 -0.17 -9.51 -1.92
N LEU A 52 -0.27 -8.21 -2.07
CA LEU A 52 0.64 -7.31 -1.39
C LEU A 52 0.05 -7.00 -0.02
N HIS A 53 0.82 -7.27 0.99
CA HIS A 53 0.46 -6.97 2.37
C HIS A 53 1.12 -5.65 2.75
N VAL A 54 0.30 -4.65 3.09
CA VAL A 54 0.78 -3.31 3.39
C VAL A 54 0.55 -3.03 4.87
N GLN A 55 1.64 -2.90 5.59
CA GLN A 55 1.58 -2.58 7.02
C GLN A 55 1.83 -1.09 7.16
N LEU A 56 0.78 -0.36 7.47
CA LEU A 56 0.90 1.08 7.70
C LEU A 56 1.59 1.32 9.03
N HIS A 57 2.47 2.32 9.07
CA HIS A 57 3.13 2.69 10.31
C HIS A 57 2.18 3.44 11.24
N GLU A 58 1.21 4.13 10.67
CA GLU A 58 0.17 4.80 11.44
C GLU A 58 -1.18 4.45 10.86
N PRO A 59 -2.21 4.31 11.71
CA PRO A 59 -3.54 3.94 11.22
C PRO A 59 -4.11 4.96 10.26
N LEU A 60 -4.84 4.47 9.28
CA LEU A 60 -5.62 5.30 8.38
C LEU A 60 -7.08 4.93 8.50
N THR A 61 -7.93 5.95 8.46
CA THR A 61 -9.38 5.73 8.46
C THR A 61 -9.91 5.80 7.04
N ALA A 62 -11.09 5.24 6.85
CA ALA A 62 -11.85 5.38 5.61
C ALA A 62 -11.13 4.84 4.38
N ILE A 63 -10.31 3.82 4.54
CA ILE A 63 -9.77 3.08 3.40
C ILE A 63 -10.86 2.13 2.92
N ALA A 64 -11.09 2.12 1.62
CA ALA A 64 -12.13 1.29 1.05
C ALA A 64 -11.57 0.41 -0.06
N SER A 65 -12.17 -0.75 -0.22
CA SER A 65 -11.90 -1.62 -1.36
C SER A 65 -12.22 -0.88 -2.64
N GLY A 66 -11.42 -1.11 -3.66
CA GLY A 66 -11.63 -0.50 -4.95
C GLY A 66 -10.84 0.77 -5.17
N GLN A 67 -10.28 1.34 -4.12
CA GLN A 67 -9.42 2.52 -4.29
C GLN A 67 -8.06 2.11 -4.82
N ALA A 68 -7.48 2.96 -5.65
CA ALA A 68 -6.15 2.73 -6.18
C ALA A 68 -5.11 3.25 -5.19
N ALA A 69 -4.01 2.52 -5.08
CA ALA A 69 -2.88 2.90 -4.25
C ALA A 69 -1.60 2.83 -5.08
N ALA A 70 -0.66 3.72 -4.79
CA ALA A 70 0.62 3.72 -5.45
C ALA A 70 1.73 3.83 -4.41
N PHE A 71 2.83 3.15 -4.66
CA PHE A 71 3.95 3.07 -3.74
C PHE A 71 5.14 3.83 -4.29
N TYR A 72 5.78 4.57 -3.41
CA TYR A 72 6.91 5.43 -3.77
C TYR A 72 8.04 5.28 -2.76
N LYS A 73 9.22 5.55 -3.22
CA LYS A 73 10.38 5.75 -2.36
C LYS A 73 11.26 6.81 -3.01
N ASP A 74 11.63 7.82 -2.24
CA ASP A 74 12.47 8.92 -2.72
C ASP A 74 11.93 9.53 -4.00
N GLY A 75 10.59 9.63 -4.08
CA GLY A 75 9.94 10.23 -5.25
C GLY A 75 9.79 9.32 -6.45
N LEU A 76 10.29 8.09 -6.38
CA LEU A 76 10.19 7.14 -7.49
C LEU A 76 8.98 6.24 -7.29
N LEU A 77 8.22 6.06 -8.36
CA LEU A 77 7.10 5.13 -8.36
C LEU A 77 7.62 3.71 -8.38
N LEU A 78 7.22 2.92 -7.41
CA LEU A 78 7.67 1.55 -7.28
C LEU A 78 6.62 0.51 -7.67
N GLY A 79 5.36 0.89 -7.66
CA GLY A 79 4.29 -0.01 -8.02
C GLY A 79 2.96 0.52 -7.54
N GLY A 80 1.92 -0.26 -7.77
CA GLY A 80 0.59 0.12 -7.33
C GLY A 80 -0.41 -0.98 -7.59
N GLY A 81 -1.65 -0.74 -7.17
CA GLY A 81 -2.72 -1.70 -7.36
C GLY A 81 -4.01 -1.20 -6.73
N ILE A 82 -4.94 -2.13 -6.62
CA ILE A 82 -6.27 -1.83 -6.10
C ILE A 82 -6.39 -2.39 -4.70
N ILE A 83 -6.90 -1.57 -3.80
CA ILE A 83 -7.06 -1.96 -2.41
C ILE A 83 -8.17 -2.99 -2.29
N VAL A 84 -7.90 -4.04 -1.53
CA VAL A 84 -8.92 -5.01 -1.12
C VAL A 84 -8.88 -5.14 0.39
N GLU A 85 -9.98 -5.53 0.95
CA GLU A 85 -10.05 -5.76 2.38
C GLU A 85 -9.83 -7.20 2.73
#